data_e7b3b08b05768ab6eccb6aab2db63d32
#
_entry.id   e7b3b08b05768ab6eccb6aab2db63d32
#
_cell.length_a   1.000
_cell.length_b   1.000
_cell.length_c   1.000
_cell.angle_alpha   90.00
_cell.angle_beta   90.00
_cell.angle_gamma   90.00
#
_symmetry.space_group_name_H-M   'P 1'
#
loop_
_entity.id
_entity.type
_entity.pdbx_description
1 polymer ?
#
loop_
_entity_poly.entity_id
_entity_poly.type
_entity_poly.pdbx_seq_one_letter_code
_entity_poly.pdbx_strand_id
1 'polypeptide(L)'
;PKIYTETAYVTGGGVVPVSDYVQYMPNYSNFVEEYNMQDDLATITQADGKYYRLPGLKETALQDYTFLVRKDIFDAAGYDVTELEKDWTWDKFADVLIGVKKYMVEQGMCGENDYIWSDMWCGQTSGYGQGGNLLKLLGASYDINTGWAITTNYGLVYDADSDSFVDGSVSDKYKQAYTVLQKLVQNKVLDPETWTQDDDTALNKFYRGETVIMSTNRAQYAVQDAKVKEQLGEGNYELYRILTPIGTSDYQAENQRLECGIMISSNALKELGEDEFIKMMRFVDWLWYSDEGLTLTKWGKEGETYTVTDGTY
;
A
#
# COMPACT_ATOMS: atom_id res chain seq x y z
N PRO A 1 -4.20 -11.83 9.28
CA PRO A 1 -4.41 -12.29 7.88
C PRO A 1 -5.21 -11.26 7.10
N LYS A 2 -5.01 -11.21 5.79
CA LYS A 2 -5.84 -10.40 4.91
C LYS A 2 -7.15 -11.14 4.63
N ILE A 3 -8.21 -10.42 4.29
CA ILE A 3 -9.57 -10.96 4.14
C ILE A 3 -9.66 -12.19 3.23
N TYR A 4 -8.87 -12.24 2.15
CA TYR A 4 -8.87 -13.36 1.20
C TYR A 4 -8.19 -14.64 1.72
N THR A 5 -7.38 -14.56 2.80
CA THR A 5 -6.77 -15.73 3.44
C THR A 5 -7.63 -16.25 4.59
N GLU A 6 -8.56 -15.46 5.07
CA GLU A 6 -9.42 -15.74 6.22
C GLU A 6 -10.38 -16.90 5.94
N THR A 7 -11.01 -16.89 4.77
CA THR A 7 -12.02 -17.89 4.37
C THR A 7 -11.51 -19.33 4.50
N ALA A 8 -10.28 -19.63 4.09
CA ALA A 8 -9.73 -20.96 4.16
C ALA A 8 -9.59 -21.47 5.60
N TYR A 9 -9.23 -20.61 6.54
CA TYR A 9 -9.11 -20.97 7.96
C TYR A 9 -10.48 -21.10 8.63
N VAL A 10 -11.45 -20.28 8.25
CA VAL A 10 -12.82 -20.33 8.76
C VAL A 10 -13.50 -21.59 8.27
N THR A 11 -13.53 -21.87 6.97
CA THR A 11 -14.15 -23.05 6.39
C THR A 11 -13.49 -24.34 6.83
N GLY A 12 -12.17 -24.31 7.06
CA GLY A 12 -11.41 -25.47 7.59
C GLY A 12 -11.57 -25.69 9.09
N GLY A 13 -12.30 -24.82 9.81
CA GLY A 13 -12.47 -24.92 11.27
C GLY A 13 -11.18 -24.70 12.06
N GLY A 14 -10.17 -24.08 11.44
CA GLY A 14 -8.86 -23.85 12.05
C GLY A 14 -8.82 -22.69 13.06
N VAL A 15 -9.87 -21.86 13.10
CA VAL A 15 -9.96 -20.66 13.94
C VAL A 15 -11.29 -20.60 14.68
N VAL A 16 -11.29 -19.94 15.82
CA VAL A 16 -12.51 -19.69 16.61
C VAL A 16 -13.20 -18.41 16.16
N PRO A 17 -14.54 -18.33 16.22
CA PRO A 17 -15.26 -17.08 16.04
C PRO A 17 -14.98 -16.16 17.23
N VAL A 18 -14.11 -15.17 17.04
CA VAL A 18 -13.73 -14.26 18.12
C VAL A 18 -14.90 -13.40 18.60
N SER A 19 -15.91 -13.20 17.74
CA SER A 19 -17.18 -12.53 18.08
C SER A 19 -17.91 -13.18 19.25
N ASP A 20 -17.75 -14.47 19.49
CA ASP A 20 -18.38 -15.18 20.60
C ASP A 20 -17.75 -14.82 21.96
N TYR A 21 -16.57 -14.18 21.95
CA TYR A 21 -15.76 -13.87 23.14
C TYR A 21 -15.68 -12.38 23.45
N VAL A 22 -16.22 -11.50 22.61
CA VAL A 22 -16.13 -10.03 22.81
C VAL A 22 -16.73 -9.55 24.13
N GLN A 23 -17.69 -10.27 24.68
CA GLN A 23 -18.27 -10.02 26.00
C GLN A 23 -17.24 -10.07 27.13
N TYR A 24 -16.11 -10.70 26.92
CA TYR A 24 -14.98 -10.80 27.88
C TYR A 24 -13.87 -9.79 27.55
N MET A 25 -14.07 -8.90 26.55
CA MET A 25 -13.08 -8.01 25.98
C MET A 25 -13.54 -6.54 26.07
N PRO A 26 -13.52 -5.93 27.26
CA PRO A 26 -14.06 -4.59 27.46
C PRO A 26 -13.29 -3.49 26.69
N ASN A 27 -11.95 -3.61 26.57
CA ASN A 27 -11.17 -2.63 25.83
C ASN A 27 -11.49 -2.68 24.33
N TYR A 28 -11.64 -3.87 23.75
CA TYR A 28 -12.08 -4.05 22.38
C TYR A 28 -13.50 -3.50 22.16
N SER A 29 -14.42 -3.73 23.09
CA SER A 29 -15.78 -3.19 23.00
C SER A 29 -15.77 -1.66 23.00
N ASN A 30 -15.00 -1.04 23.89
CA ASN A 30 -14.83 0.42 23.92
C ASN A 30 -14.20 0.94 22.60
N PHE A 31 -13.19 0.26 22.07
CA PHE A 31 -12.57 0.60 20.78
C PHE A 31 -13.57 0.56 19.63
N VAL A 32 -14.42 -0.47 19.55
CA VAL A 32 -15.48 -0.57 18.55
C VAL A 32 -16.50 0.57 18.65
N GLU A 33 -16.87 0.97 19.86
CA GLU A 33 -17.80 2.07 20.11
C GLU A 33 -17.17 3.44 19.80
N GLU A 34 -15.97 3.69 20.28
CA GLU A 34 -15.24 4.96 20.11
C GLU A 34 -15.05 5.30 18.61
N TYR A 35 -14.69 4.29 17.81
CA TYR A 35 -14.43 4.48 16.38
C TYR A 35 -15.63 4.17 15.47
N ASN A 36 -16.81 3.90 16.02
CA ASN A 36 -18.05 3.60 15.29
C ASN A 36 -17.85 2.50 14.22
N MET A 37 -17.32 1.34 14.65
CA MET A 37 -16.84 0.28 13.75
C MET A 37 -17.91 -0.75 13.36
N GLN A 38 -19.19 -0.55 13.67
CA GLN A 38 -20.26 -1.54 13.45
C GLN A 38 -20.40 -1.92 11.97
N ASP A 39 -20.41 -0.93 11.09
CA ASP A 39 -20.49 -1.15 9.63
C ASP A 39 -19.22 -1.79 9.08
N ASP A 40 -18.05 -1.41 9.63
CA ASP A 40 -16.78 -2.03 9.26
C ASP A 40 -16.74 -3.51 9.65
N LEU A 41 -17.18 -3.86 10.85
CA LEU A 41 -17.27 -5.25 11.32
C LEU A 41 -18.25 -6.08 10.50
N ALA A 42 -19.33 -5.48 10.00
CA ALA A 42 -20.24 -6.13 9.09
C ALA A 42 -19.55 -6.62 7.81
N THR A 43 -18.51 -5.92 7.34
CA THR A 43 -17.74 -6.31 6.13
C THR A 43 -16.90 -7.59 6.32
N ILE A 44 -16.57 -7.96 7.55
CA ILE A 44 -15.80 -9.17 7.88
C ILE A 44 -16.66 -10.26 8.53
N THR A 45 -17.95 -9.99 8.72
CA THR A 45 -18.89 -10.98 9.26
C THR A 45 -19.22 -12.02 8.20
N GLN A 46 -19.07 -13.30 8.57
CA GLN A 46 -19.31 -14.43 7.69
C GLN A 46 -20.81 -14.79 7.61
N ALA A 47 -21.15 -15.71 6.72
CA ALA A 47 -22.55 -16.14 6.51
C ALA A 47 -23.25 -16.73 7.75
N ASP A 48 -22.46 -17.19 8.73
CA ASP A 48 -22.95 -17.68 10.02
C ASP A 48 -23.28 -16.55 11.03
N GLY A 49 -23.12 -15.30 10.63
CA GLY A 49 -23.33 -14.12 11.46
C GLY A 49 -22.19 -13.82 12.44
N LYS A 50 -21.04 -14.48 12.30
CA LYS A 50 -19.88 -14.34 13.18
C LYS A 50 -18.69 -13.77 12.44
N TYR A 51 -17.77 -13.11 13.19
CA TYR A 51 -16.48 -12.75 12.64
C TYR A 51 -15.36 -13.44 13.42
N TYR A 52 -14.26 -13.72 12.71
CA TYR A 52 -13.19 -14.62 13.14
C TYR A 52 -11.86 -13.88 13.33
N ARG A 53 -11.85 -12.56 13.15
CA ARG A 53 -10.68 -11.72 13.25
C ARG A 53 -10.97 -10.50 14.12
N LEU A 54 -10.06 -10.24 15.08
CA LEU A 54 -10.01 -8.98 15.82
C LEU A 54 -9.21 -7.99 14.97
N PRO A 55 -9.84 -7.03 14.32
CA PRO A 55 -9.14 -6.12 13.41
C PRO A 55 -8.41 -5.00 14.13
N GLY A 56 -7.36 -4.47 13.49
CA GLY A 56 -6.88 -3.13 13.72
C GLY A 56 -7.66 -2.11 12.89
N LEU A 57 -7.43 -0.83 13.14
CA LEU A 57 -8.13 0.28 12.49
C LEU A 57 -7.16 1.26 11.86
N LYS A 58 -7.48 1.71 10.65
CA LYS A 58 -6.98 2.97 10.09
C LYS A 58 -7.98 4.07 10.42
N GLU A 59 -7.58 5.00 11.27
CA GLU A 59 -8.44 6.13 11.66
C GLU A 59 -8.78 7.02 10.47
N THR A 60 -7.82 7.18 9.55
CA THR A 60 -8.00 7.93 8.32
C THR A 60 -7.62 7.09 7.10
N ALA A 61 -8.38 7.24 6.01
CA ALA A 61 -7.97 6.69 4.73
C ALA A 61 -6.67 7.37 4.29
N LEU A 62 -5.59 6.60 4.16
CA LEU A 62 -4.29 7.09 3.71
C LEU A 62 -3.92 6.36 2.43
N GLN A 63 -3.47 7.13 1.44
CA GLN A 63 -2.75 6.56 0.31
C GLN A 63 -1.38 6.13 0.81
N ASP A 64 -1.22 4.82 1.09
CA ASP A 64 0.05 4.29 1.56
C ASP A 64 1.03 4.07 0.40
N TYR A 65 0.56 3.42 -0.67
CA TYR A 65 1.34 3.15 -1.87
C TYR A 65 1.28 4.30 -2.86
N THR A 66 2.45 4.74 -3.33
CA THR A 66 2.61 5.80 -4.34
C THR A 66 3.96 5.67 -5.03
N PHE A 67 4.46 6.76 -5.61
CA PHE A 67 5.79 6.86 -6.19
C PHE A 67 6.65 7.83 -5.41
N LEU A 68 7.93 7.51 -5.32
CA LEU A 68 9.00 8.33 -4.79
C LEU A 68 9.79 8.93 -5.95
N VAL A 69 9.99 10.24 -5.94
CA VAL A 69 10.74 10.94 -6.99
C VAL A 69 11.97 11.66 -6.45
N ARG A 70 12.97 11.86 -7.29
CA ARG A 70 14.12 12.74 -7.06
C ARG A 70 13.69 14.19 -7.29
N LYS A 71 13.07 14.80 -6.27
CA LYS A 71 12.53 16.16 -6.33
C LYS A 71 13.58 17.17 -6.81
N ASP A 72 14.81 17.05 -6.36
CA ASP A 72 15.92 17.88 -6.77
C ASP A 72 16.13 17.91 -8.31
N ILE A 73 15.96 16.76 -8.97
CA ILE A 73 16.09 16.67 -10.44
C ILE A 73 14.86 17.27 -11.13
N PHE A 74 13.66 17.04 -10.59
CA PHE A 74 12.44 17.64 -11.12
C PHE A 74 12.48 19.17 -11.02
N ASP A 75 12.87 19.71 -9.87
CA ASP A 75 13.01 21.16 -9.67
C ASP A 75 14.07 21.76 -10.61
N ALA A 76 15.21 21.10 -10.78
CA ALA A 76 16.26 21.53 -11.70
C ALA A 76 15.81 21.50 -13.17
N ALA A 77 14.91 20.58 -13.53
CA ALA A 77 14.27 20.52 -14.84
C ALA A 77 13.13 21.56 -15.00
N GLY A 78 12.81 22.33 -13.96
CA GLY A 78 11.76 23.37 -13.97
C GLY A 78 10.35 22.85 -13.63
N TYR A 79 10.25 21.69 -12.98
CA TYR A 79 8.98 21.06 -12.59
C TYR A 79 8.84 20.99 -11.06
N ASP A 80 8.10 21.92 -10.46
CA ASP A 80 7.73 21.84 -9.04
C ASP A 80 6.64 20.78 -8.83
N VAL A 81 7.04 19.61 -8.38
CA VAL A 81 6.12 18.48 -8.19
C VAL A 81 5.06 18.76 -7.12
N THR A 82 5.35 19.60 -6.12
CA THR A 82 4.43 19.92 -5.03
C THR A 82 3.27 20.81 -5.48
N GLU A 83 3.49 21.59 -6.54
CA GLU A 83 2.44 22.38 -7.18
C GLU A 83 1.72 21.55 -8.26
N LEU A 84 2.47 20.81 -9.07
CA LEU A 84 1.92 20.03 -10.17
C LEU A 84 1.00 18.90 -9.71
N GLU A 85 1.31 18.24 -8.60
CA GLU A 85 0.52 17.09 -8.08
C GLU A 85 -0.89 17.45 -7.63
N LYS A 86 -1.19 18.74 -7.41
CA LYS A 86 -2.50 19.18 -6.96
C LYS A 86 -3.62 18.93 -7.97
N ASP A 87 -3.28 18.84 -9.25
CA ASP A 87 -4.24 18.66 -10.34
C ASP A 87 -3.73 17.85 -11.52
N TRP A 88 -2.64 17.09 -11.37
CA TRP A 88 -2.08 16.37 -12.50
C TRP A 88 -2.83 15.09 -12.87
N THR A 89 -3.01 14.91 -14.16
CA THR A 89 -3.46 13.66 -14.74
C THR A 89 -2.27 12.78 -15.11
N TRP A 90 -2.50 11.52 -15.39
CA TRP A 90 -1.46 10.63 -15.93
C TRP A 90 -0.81 11.15 -17.21
N ASP A 91 -1.58 11.82 -18.08
CA ASP A 91 -1.04 12.43 -19.29
C ASP A 91 -0.11 13.60 -18.97
N LYS A 92 -0.52 14.52 -18.07
CA LYS A 92 0.36 15.61 -17.60
C LYS A 92 1.61 15.07 -16.94
N PHE A 93 1.46 14.05 -16.06
CA PHE A 93 2.59 13.42 -15.39
C PHE A 93 3.56 12.77 -16.39
N ALA A 94 3.05 12.10 -17.42
CA ALA A 94 3.88 11.54 -18.47
C ALA A 94 4.65 12.64 -19.23
N ASP A 95 4.01 13.78 -19.53
CA ASP A 95 4.68 14.91 -20.18
C ASP A 95 5.78 15.54 -19.30
N VAL A 96 5.54 15.65 -17.99
CA VAL A 96 6.56 16.08 -17.02
C VAL A 96 7.74 15.12 -17.02
N LEU A 97 7.51 13.81 -16.94
CA LEU A 97 8.58 12.81 -16.99
C LEU A 97 9.38 12.83 -18.29
N ILE A 98 8.72 13.07 -19.43
CA ILE A 98 9.40 13.25 -20.73
C ILE A 98 10.28 14.51 -20.70
N GLY A 99 9.80 15.59 -20.08
CA GLY A 99 10.57 16.82 -19.90
C GLY A 99 11.78 16.63 -18.98
N VAL A 100 11.60 15.91 -17.87
CA VAL A 100 12.70 15.53 -16.96
C VAL A 100 13.73 14.67 -17.69
N LYS A 101 13.29 13.67 -18.47
CA LYS A 101 14.20 12.86 -19.30
C LYS A 101 15.03 13.73 -20.25
N LYS A 102 14.39 14.67 -20.95
CA LYS A 102 15.07 15.58 -21.87
C LYS A 102 16.13 16.41 -21.11
N TYR A 103 15.77 17.00 -19.98
CA TYR A 103 16.71 17.73 -19.13
C TYR A 103 17.91 16.88 -18.74
N MET A 104 17.69 15.65 -18.26
CA MET A 104 18.78 14.75 -17.86
C MET A 104 19.73 14.43 -19.01
N VAL A 105 19.22 14.23 -20.23
CA VAL A 105 20.05 14.03 -21.43
C VAL A 105 20.86 15.29 -21.75
N GLU A 106 20.23 16.46 -21.74
CA GLU A 106 20.90 17.75 -21.99
C GLU A 106 22.01 18.07 -20.99
N GLN A 107 21.85 17.63 -19.73
CA GLN A 107 22.86 17.79 -18.68
C GLN A 107 23.91 16.65 -18.67
N GLY A 108 23.79 15.66 -19.55
CA GLY A 108 24.70 14.51 -19.61
C GLY A 108 24.55 13.55 -18.41
N MET A 109 23.42 13.60 -17.71
CA MET A 109 23.11 12.72 -16.57
C MET A 109 22.71 11.31 -17.02
N CYS A 110 22.17 11.17 -18.22
CA CYS A 110 21.87 9.90 -18.87
C CYS A 110 21.98 10.04 -20.41
N GLY A 111 22.08 8.91 -21.10
CA GLY A 111 22.06 8.85 -22.56
C GLY A 111 20.64 8.92 -23.13
N GLU A 112 20.51 9.20 -24.42
CA GLU A 112 19.21 9.25 -25.12
C GLU A 112 18.42 7.94 -25.00
N ASN A 113 19.12 6.80 -24.99
CA ASN A 113 18.52 5.46 -24.93
C ASN A 113 18.32 4.92 -23.52
N ASP A 114 18.82 5.60 -22.50
CA ASP A 114 18.65 5.17 -21.10
C ASP A 114 17.22 5.48 -20.62
N TYR A 115 16.76 4.72 -19.65
CA TYR A 115 15.45 4.93 -19.03
C TYR A 115 15.62 5.60 -17.66
N ILE A 116 14.64 6.45 -17.29
CA ILE A 116 14.66 7.18 -16.00
C ILE A 116 13.67 6.64 -14.96
N TRP A 117 12.89 5.64 -15.32
CA TRP A 117 11.97 4.92 -14.46
C TRP A 117 12.10 3.42 -14.70
N SER A 118 12.60 2.70 -13.72
CA SER A 118 12.69 1.24 -13.71
C SER A 118 12.13 0.80 -12.36
N ASP A 119 10.93 0.20 -12.35
CA ASP A 119 10.14 0.07 -11.12
C ASP A 119 10.30 -1.28 -10.44
N MET A 120 10.19 -1.28 -9.10
CA MET A 120 10.13 -2.49 -8.30
C MET A 120 8.70 -3.04 -8.22
N TRP A 121 8.55 -4.26 -7.72
CA TRP A 121 7.29 -5.00 -7.55
C TRP A 121 6.55 -5.32 -8.86
N CYS A 122 7.20 -5.17 -9.97
CA CYS A 122 6.59 -5.35 -11.28
C CYS A 122 7.01 -6.64 -11.99
N GLY A 123 8.20 -7.15 -11.68
CA GLY A 123 8.78 -8.32 -12.33
C GLY A 123 8.17 -9.65 -11.86
N GLN A 124 8.44 -10.70 -12.60
CA GLN A 124 7.93 -12.06 -12.30
C GLN A 124 8.44 -12.65 -10.99
N THR A 125 9.60 -12.20 -10.52
CA THR A 125 10.26 -12.68 -9.30
C THR A 125 9.83 -11.92 -8.04
N SER A 126 9.08 -10.85 -8.18
CA SER A 126 8.66 -10.01 -7.05
C SER A 126 7.70 -10.68 -6.07
N GLY A 127 7.28 -11.92 -6.29
CA GLY A 127 6.28 -12.62 -5.48
C GLY A 127 4.86 -12.01 -5.53
N TYR A 128 4.76 -10.81 -6.05
CA TYR A 128 3.51 -10.07 -6.22
C TYR A 128 3.09 -9.98 -7.70
N GLY A 129 4.00 -10.24 -8.63
CA GLY A 129 3.82 -10.42 -10.07
C GLY A 129 3.02 -9.35 -10.82
N GLN A 130 3.08 -9.40 -12.15
CA GLN A 130 2.10 -8.76 -13.04
C GLN A 130 1.91 -7.25 -12.90
N GLY A 131 3.02 -6.49 -12.76
CA GLY A 131 2.98 -5.04 -12.79
C GLY A 131 2.70 -4.36 -11.44
N GLY A 132 2.55 -5.11 -10.39
CA GLY A 132 2.58 -4.69 -8.98
C GLY A 132 1.86 -3.37 -8.68
N ASN A 133 2.59 -2.48 -8.03
CA ASN A 133 2.07 -1.19 -7.58
C ASN A 133 1.79 -0.22 -8.74
N LEU A 134 2.69 -0.13 -9.72
CA LEU A 134 2.52 0.77 -10.86
C LEU A 134 1.18 0.53 -11.57
N LEU A 135 0.91 -0.72 -11.98
CA LEU A 135 -0.36 -1.03 -12.65
C LEU A 135 -1.56 -0.92 -11.71
N LYS A 136 -1.41 -1.25 -10.42
CA LYS A 136 -2.50 -1.07 -9.43
C LYS A 136 -2.94 0.39 -9.36
N LEU A 137 -1.99 1.32 -9.22
CA LEU A 137 -2.29 2.75 -9.07
C LEU A 137 -2.83 3.34 -10.38
N LEU A 138 -2.22 2.99 -11.50
CA LEU A 138 -2.71 3.40 -12.81
C LEU A 138 -4.14 2.89 -13.04
N GLY A 139 -4.37 1.59 -12.81
CA GLY A 139 -5.69 0.99 -13.00
C GLY A 139 -6.76 1.60 -12.10
N ALA A 140 -6.46 1.78 -10.82
CA ALA A 140 -7.41 2.39 -9.88
C ALA A 140 -7.86 3.78 -10.33
N SER A 141 -6.95 4.59 -10.88
CA SER A 141 -7.28 5.93 -11.39
C SER A 141 -8.12 5.93 -12.68
N TYR A 142 -8.24 4.79 -13.33
CA TYR A 142 -9.13 4.56 -14.48
C TYR A 142 -10.32 3.65 -14.19
N ASP A 143 -10.60 3.37 -12.91
CA ASP A 143 -11.67 2.47 -12.43
C ASP A 143 -11.57 1.06 -13.03
N ILE A 144 -10.35 0.54 -13.17
CA ILE A 144 -10.08 -0.83 -13.62
C ILE A 144 -9.17 -1.57 -12.63
N ASN A 145 -9.28 -2.88 -12.61
CA ASN A 145 -8.46 -3.75 -11.76
C ASN A 145 -7.25 -4.27 -12.54
N THR A 146 -6.06 -3.80 -12.17
CA THR A 146 -4.78 -4.21 -12.78
C THR A 146 -3.70 -4.37 -11.71
N GLY A 147 -2.54 -4.88 -12.07
CA GLY A 147 -1.46 -5.12 -11.13
C GLY A 147 -1.89 -6.01 -9.96
N TRP A 148 -1.60 -5.61 -8.75
CA TRP A 148 -1.99 -6.41 -7.56
C TRP A 148 -3.50 -6.59 -7.40
N ALA A 149 -4.31 -5.68 -7.92
CA ALA A 149 -5.76 -5.78 -7.84
C ALA A 149 -6.32 -6.95 -8.69
N ILE A 150 -5.65 -7.32 -9.78
CA ILE A 150 -6.11 -8.40 -10.65
C ILE A 150 -6.07 -9.78 -9.97
N THR A 151 -5.16 -9.97 -9.00
CA THR A 151 -5.02 -11.25 -8.29
C THR A 151 -6.22 -11.55 -7.38
N THR A 152 -6.95 -10.53 -6.99
CA THR A 152 -8.13 -10.67 -6.11
C THR A 152 -9.43 -10.65 -6.88
N ASN A 153 -9.51 -9.89 -7.98
CA ASN A 153 -10.75 -9.62 -8.70
C ASN A 153 -10.75 -10.15 -10.15
N TYR A 154 -9.68 -10.81 -10.59
CA TYR A 154 -9.56 -11.39 -11.94
C TYR A 154 -9.84 -10.38 -13.08
N GLY A 155 -9.56 -9.09 -12.86
CA GLY A 155 -9.85 -8.02 -13.83
C GLY A 155 -11.31 -7.57 -13.86
N LEU A 156 -12.19 -8.18 -13.07
CA LEU A 156 -13.58 -7.76 -12.98
C LEU A 156 -13.72 -6.42 -12.26
N VAL A 157 -14.56 -5.55 -12.80
CA VAL A 157 -14.96 -4.26 -12.19
C VAL A 157 -16.48 -4.22 -12.05
N TYR A 158 -16.96 -3.61 -10.98
CA TYR A 158 -18.37 -3.35 -10.82
C TYR A 158 -18.78 -2.16 -11.67
N ASP A 159 -19.76 -2.37 -12.52
CA ASP A 159 -20.43 -1.33 -13.33
C ASP A 159 -21.77 -0.97 -12.68
N ALA A 160 -21.84 0.23 -12.13
CA ALA A 160 -23.02 0.71 -11.44
C ALA A 160 -24.24 0.94 -12.36
N ASP A 161 -24.00 1.23 -13.64
CA ASP A 161 -25.05 1.50 -14.60
C ASP A 161 -25.81 0.21 -14.98
N SER A 162 -25.07 -0.90 -15.08
CA SER A 162 -25.67 -2.22 -15.38
C SER A 162 -25.92 -3.09 -14.13
N ASP A 163 -25.57 -2.59 -12.93
CA ASP A 163 -25.61 -3.34 -11.65
C ASP A 163 -24.98 -4.72 -11.77
N SER A 164 -23.81 -4.79 -12.40
CA SER A 164 -23.15 -6.07 -12.68
C SER A 164 -21.63 -5.96 -12.66
N PHE A 165 -20.95 -7.11 -12.55
CA PHE A 165 -19.52 -7.20 -12.77
C PHE A 165 -19.21 -7.41 -14.24
N VAL A 166 -18.34 -6.57 -14.80
CA VAL A 166 -17.89 -6.61 -16.18
C VAL A 166 -16.37 -6.86 -16.26
N ASP A 167 -15.91 -7.38 -17.38
CA ASP A 167 -14.48 -7.52 -17.62
C ASP A 167 -13.89 -6.15 -18.02
N GLY A 168 -13.16 -5.55 -17.08
CA GLY A 168 -12.50 -4.25 -17.28
C GLY A 168 -11.40 -4.28 -18.34
N SER A 169 -10.82 -5.45 -18.65
CA SER A 169 -9.70 -5.58 -19.58
C SER A 169 -10.05 -5.28 -21.05
N VAL A 170 -11.33 -5.30 -21.39
CA VAL A 170 -11.83 -4.98 -22.74
C VAL A 170 -12.43 -3.57 -22.83
N SER A 171 -12.33 -2.78 -21.78
CA SER A 171 -12.90 -1.44 -21.70
C SER A 171 -12.03 -0.37 -22.39
N ASP A 172 -12.65 0.75 -22.79
CA ASP A 172 -11.91 1.92 -23.28
C ASP A 172 -11.02 2.53 -22.18
N LYS A 173 -11.41 2.40 -20.90
CA LYS A 173 -10.60 2.83 -19.75
C LYS A 173 -9.28 2.06 -19.67
N TYR A 174 -9.31 0.75 -19.91
CA TYR A 174 -8.10 -0.08 -19.98
C TYR A 174 -7.17 0.40 -21.09
N LYS A 175 -7.73 0.65 -22.29
CA LYS A 175 -6.99 1.17 -23.43
C LYS A 175 -6.36 2.53 -23.12
N GLN A 176 -7.09 3.45 -22.47
CA GLN A 176 -6.57 4.75 -22.07
C GLN A 176 -5.39 4.60 -21.08
N ALA A 177 -5.54 3.80 -20.04
CA ALA A 177 -4.48 3.55 -19.07
C ALA A 177 -3.21 3.00 -19.72
N TYR A 178 -3.35 2.00 -20.58
CA TYR A 178 -2.18 1.40 -21.25
C TYR A 178 -1.58 2.30 -22.34
N THR A 179 -2.34 3.24 -22.90
CA THR A 179 -1.79 4.27 -23.81
C THR A 179 -0.78 5.16 -23.08
N VAL A 180 -1.01 5.49 -21.81
CA VAL A 180 -0.04 6.23 -21.00
C VAL A 180 1.27 5.45 -20.84
N LEU A 181 1.19 4.16 -20.52
CA LEU A 181 2.39 3.31 -20.39
C LEU A 181 3.15 3.22 -21.72
N GLN A 182 2.43 3.06 -22.81
CA GLN A 182 3.04 3.04 -24.15
C GLN A 182 3.78 4.36 -24.44
N LYS A 183 3.17 5.50 -24.10
CA LYS A 183 3.80 6.84 -24.25
C LYS A 183 5.10 6.92 -23.43
N LEU A 184 5.10 6.45 -22.18
CA LEU A 184 6.27 6.46 -21.32
C LEU A 184 7.40 5.56 -21.85
N VAL A 185 7.09 4.35 -22.31
CA VAL A 185 8.08 3.43 -22.90
C VAL A 185 8.66 3.98 -24.20
N GLN A 186 7.82 4.49 -25.10
CA GLN A 186 8.24 5.05 -26.40
C GLN A 186 9.17 6.26 -26.25
N ASN A 187 8.99 7.05 -25.20
CA ASN A 187 9.83 8.21 -24.88
C ASN A 187 11.02 7.89 -23.97
N LYS A 188 11.35 6.62 -23.76
CA LYS A 188 12.48 6.19 -22.93
C LYS A 188 12.38 6.68 -21.47
N VAL A 189 11.17 6.83 -20.96
CA VAL A 189 10.90 7.15 -19.57
C VAL A 189 10.81 5.86 -18.77
N LEU A 190 9.84 5.00 -19.08
CA LEU A 190 9.61 3.72 -18.39
C LEU A 190 10.38 2.60 -19.09
N ASP A 191 11.25 1.97 -18.33
CA ASP A 191 12.06 0.82 -18.74
C ASP A 191 11.18 -0.42 -18.95
N PRO A 192 11.13 -1.00 -20.15
CA PRO A 192 10.37 -2.23 -20.40
C PRO A 192 10.91 -3.43 -19.62
N GLU A 193 12.17 -3.41 -19.14
CA GLU A 193 12.70 -4.45 -18.24
C GLU A 193 12.00 -4.45 -16.88
N THR A 194 11.29 -3.40 -16.51
CA THR A 194 10.43 -3.32 -15.32
C THR A 194 9.56 -4.58 -15.13
N TRP A 195 9.12 -5.20 -16.23
CA TRP A 195 8.25 -6.38 -16.19
C TRP A 195 8.99 -7.71 -16.05
N THR A 196 10.30 -7.72 -16.20
CA THR A 196 11.11 -8.95 -16.27
C THR A 196 12.27 -8.99 -15.29
N GLN A 197 12.74 -7.84 -14.82
CA GLN A 197 13.81 -7.72 -13.83
C GLN A 197 13.34 -8.09 -12.42
N ASP A 198 14.29 -8.33 -11.52
CA ASP A 198 14.02 -8.43 -10.10
C ASP A 198 13.96 -7.04 -9.41
N ASP A 199 13.41 -7.02 -8.20
CA ASP A 199 13.24 -5.79 -7.43
C ASP A 199 14.60 -5.17 -7.05
N ASP A 200 15.61 -5.97 -6.75
CA ASP A 200 16.95 -5.48 -6.39
C ASP A 200 17.61 -4.75 -7.55
N THR A 201 17.42 -5.22 -8.78
CA THR A 201 17.92 -4.55 -9.99
C THR A 201 17.28 -3.17 -10.15
N ALA A 202 15.96 -3.06 -10.00
CA ALA A 202 15.25 -1.78 -10.07
C ALA A 202 15.70 -0.82 -8.96
N LEU A 203 15.75 -1.32 -7.71
CA LEU A 203 16.16 -0.54 -6.54
C LEU A 203 17.60 -0.01 -6.68
N ASN A 204 18.54 -0.83 -7.15
CA ASN A 204 19.92 -0.41 -7.34
C ASN A 204 20.06 0.68 -8.41
N LYS A 205 19.29 0.65 -9.50
CA LYS A 205 19.23 1.74 -10.49
C LYS A 205 18.83 3.07 -9.81
N PHE A 206 17.80 3.03 -8.97
CA PHE A 206 17.32 4.20 -8.24
C PHE A 206 18.34 4.70 -7.19
N TYR A 207 18.91 3.81 -6.39
CA TYR A 207 19.88 4.18 -5.35
C TYR A 207 21.14 4.83 -5.92
N ARG A 208 21.59 4.39 -7.09
CA ARG A 208 22.74 4.99 -7.80
C ARG A 208 22.39 6.27 -8.57
N GLY A 209 21.09 6.68 -8.59
CA GLY A 209 20.65 7.87 -9.31
C GLY A 209 20.54 7.70 -10.82
N GLU A 210 20.56 6.46 -11.33
CA GLU A 210 20.34 6.15 -12.76
C GLU A 210 18.86 6.38 -13.13
N THR A 211 17.95 6.12 -12.20
CA THR A 211 16.51 6.41 -12.34
C THR A 211 16.06 7.43 -11.29
N VAL A 212 14.97 8.14 -11.57
CA VAL A 212 14.51 9.28 -10.77
C VAL A 212 13.12 9.09 -10.17
N ILE A 213 12.51 7.94 -10.41
CA ILE A 213 11.20 7.58 -9.88
C ILE A 213 11.16 6.08 -9.55
N MET A 214 10.46 5.74 -8.47
CA MET A 214 10.35 4.38 -7.94
C MET A 214 9.03 4.23 -7.18
N SER A 215 8.38 3.08 -7.26
CA SER A 215 7.29 2.72 -6.35
C SER A 215 7.74 2.73 -4.90
N THR A 216 6.86 3.21 -4.01
CA THR A 216 7.12 3.28 -2.57
C THR A 216 5.85 3.10 -1.76
N ASN A 217 6.04 2.85 -0.47
CA ASN A 217 5.03 2.99 0.58
C ASN A 217 5.68 3.59 1.83
N ARG A 218 4.92 3.79 2.89
CA ARG A 218 5.41 4.39 4.14
C ARG A 218 6.60 3.61 4.74
N ALA A 219 6.54 2.28 4.72
CA ALA A 219 7.60 1.45 5.29
C ALA A 219 8.86 1.46 4.42
N GLN A 220 8.70 1.48 3.10
CA GLN A 220 9.82 1.46 2.14
C GLN A 220 10.55 2.79 2.06
N TYR A 221 9.85 3.92 2.24
CA TYR A 221 10.44 5.24 2.13
C TYR A 221 11.73 5.39 2.96
N ALA A 222 11.69 5.03 4.24
CA ALA A 222 12.85 5.17 5.13
C ALA A 222 14.03 4.30 4.69
N VAL A 223 13.76 3.09 4.16
CA VAL A 223 14.78 2.19 3.63
C VAL A 223 15.40 2.76 2.35
N GLN A 224 14.55 3.25 1.44
CA GLN A 224 14.97 3.85 0.18
C GLN A 224 15.79 5.11 0.40
N ASP A 225 15.37 5.99 1.31
CA ASP A 225 16.10 7.21 1.67
C ASP A 225 17.48 6.89 2.25
N ALA A 226 17.56 5.96 3.19
CA ALA A 226 18.84 5.52 3.76
C ALA A 226 19.80 4.96 2.69
N LYS A 227 19.28 4.21 1.72
CA LYS A 227 20.08 3.64 0.63
C LYS A 227 20.52 4.68 -0.39
N VAL A 228 19.67 5.63 -0.74
CA VAL A 228 20.05 6.77 -1.59
C VAL A 228 21.13 7.61 -0.90
N LYS A 229 20.98 7.88 0.41
CA LYS A 229 21.99 8.58 1.21
C LYS A 229 23.34 7.86 1.21
N GLU A 230 23.35 6.53 1.34
CA GLU A 230 24.56 5.71 1.29
C GLU A 230 25.30 5.86 -0.06
N GLN A 231 24.56 5.91 -1.17
CA GLN A 231 25.12 5.93 -2.52
C GLN A 231 25.47 7.33 -3.02
N LEU A 232 24.62 8.32 -2.78
CA LEU A 232 24.77 9.68 -3.33
C LEU A 232 25.37 10.67 -2.32
N GLY A 233 25.33 10.37 -1.04
CA GLY A 233 25.77 11.26 0.05
C GLY A 233 24.65 12.21 0.51
N GLU A 234 24.72 12.59 1.77
CA GLU A 234 23.76 13.51 2.38
C GLU A 234 23.83 14.90 1.72
N GLY A 235 22.67 15.49 1.44
CA GLY A 235 22.56 16.82 0.81
C GLY A 235 22.75 16.84 -0.71
N ASN A 236 23.01 15.70 -1.34
CA ASN A 236 23.16 15.59 -2.80
C ASN A 236 21.89 15.11 -3.50
N TYR A 237 20.78 15.00 -2.77
CA TYR A 237 19.49 14.56 -3.28
C TYR A 237 18.35 15.10 -2.41
N GLU A 238 17.18 15.16 -3.00
CA GLU A 238 15.91 15.39 -2.29
C GLU A 238 14.86 14.41 -2.81
N LEU A 239 14.26 13.66 -1.89
CA LEU A 239 13.20 12.70 -2.20
C LEU A 239 11.84 13.27 -1.81
N TYR A 240 10.84 13.01 -2.66
CA TYR A 240 9.47 13.40 -2.40
C TYR A 240 8.49 12.28 -2.80
N ARG A 241 7.51 12.01 -1.93
CA ARG A 241 6.42 11.06 -2.22
C ARG A 241 5.28 11.83 -2.86
N ILE A 242 5.03 11.57 -4.13
CA ILE A 242 4.00 12.27 -4.90
C ILE A 242 2.60 11.70 -4.64
N LEU A 243 1.58 12.52 -4.83
CA LEU A 243 0.21 12.03 -5.01
C LEU A 243 0.11 11.28 -6.34
N THR A 244 -0.62 10.16 -6.34
CA THR A 244 -0.85 9.40 -7.58
C THR A 244 -1.61 10.27 -8.58
N PRO A 245 -1.15 10.34 -9.85
CA PRO A 245 -1.90 11.07 -10.87
C PRO A 245 -3.31 10.53 -11.06
N ILE A 246 -4.25 11.39 -11.41
CA ILE A 246 -5.65 11.03 -11.70
C ILE A 246 -5.81 10.58 -13.14
N GLY A 247 -6.74 9.65 -13.36
CA GLY A 247 -7.15 9.18 -14.69
C GLY A 247 -8.55 9.68 -15.06
N THR A 248 -9.49 8.77 -15.27
CA THR A 248 -10.92 9.09 -15.39
C THR A 248 -11.59 9.27 -14.04
N SER A 249 -10.91 8.88 -12.97
CA SER A 249 -11.35 8.98 -11.59
C SER A 249 -10.21 9.55 -10.74
N ASP A 250 -10.56 10.24 -9.67
CA ASP A 250 -9.64 10.71 -8.63
C ASP A 250 -9.48 9.68 -7.51
N TYR A 251 -10.00 8.46 -7.71
CA TYR A 251 -9.90 7.38 -6.75
C TYR A 251 -8.43 6.99 -6.52
N GLN A 252 -7.96 7.27 -5.34
CA GLN A 252 -6.56 7.05 -4.95
C GLN A 252 -6.43 6.32 -3.62
N ALA A 253 -7.50 6.20 -2.86
CA ALA A 253 -7.42 5.68 -1.50
C ALA A 253 -7.71 4.19 -1.44
N GLU A 254 -6.99 3.51 -0.56
CA GLU A 254 -7.45 2.25 -0.01
C GLU A 254 -8.56 2.58 1.01
N ASN A 255 -9.81 2.39 0.64
CA ASN A 255 -10.97 2.75 1.48
C ASN A 255 -11.20 1.79 2.66
N GLN A 256 -10.35 0.79 2.85
CA GLN A 256 -10.50 -0.12 3.98
C GLN A 256 -10.07 0.56 5.26
N ARG A 257 -11.01 0.78 6.17
CA ARG A 257 -10.70 1.20 7.54
C ARG A 257 -10.11 0.06 8.37
N LEU A 258 -10.50 -1.19 8.09
CA LEU A 258 -9.99 -2.33 8.83
C LEU A 258 -8.61 -2.75 8.36
N GLU A 259 -7.65 -2.75 9.28
CA GLU A 259 -6.32 -3.31 9.09
C GLU A 259 -6.31 -4.83 9.23
N CYS A 260 -5.12 -5.42 8.98
CA CYS A 260 -4.86 -6.79 9.41
C CYS A 260 -5.22 -6.95 10.89
N GLY A 261 -5.46 -8.18 11.31
CA GLY A 261 -5.84 -8.45 12.68
C GLY A 261 -5.40 -9.83 13.14
N ILE A 262 -5.85 -10.18 14.32
CA ILE A 262 -5.51 -11.43 14.98
C ILE A 262 -6.65 -12.44 14.78
N MET A 263 -6.30 -13.65 14.41
CA MET A 263 -7.17 -14.82 14.44
C MET A 263 -6.64 -15.79 15.47
N ILE A 264 -7.54 -16.43 16.20
CA ILE A 264 -7.16 -17.36 17.26
C ILE A 264 -7.42 -18.80 16.79
N SER A 265 -6.43 -19.66 16.95
CA SER A 265 -6.52 -21.06 16.53
C SER A 265 -7.57 -21.82 17.37
N SER A 266 -8.38 -22.63 16.70
CA SER A 266 -9.29 -23.55 17.38
C SER A 266 -8.57 -24.59 18.25
N ASN A 267 -7.30 -24.88 17.98
CA ASN A 267 -6.50 -25.76 18.84
C ASN A 267 -6.21 -25.12 20.20
N ALA A 268 -6.04 -23.79 20.28
CA ALA A 268 -5.86 -23.12 21.56
C ALA A 268 -7.07 -23.35 22.48
N LEU A 269 -8.29 -23.23 21.96
CA LEU A 269 -9.50 -23.52 22.74
C LEU A 269 -9.55 -24.99 23.19
N LYS A 270 -9.18 -25.93 22.31
CA LYS A 270 -9.18 -27.37 22.64
C LYS A 270 -8.16 -27.73 23.71
N GLU A 271 -6.98 -27.14 23.68
CA GLU A 271 -5.88 -27.44 24.62
C GLU A 271 -6.07 -26.76 25.96
N LEU A 272 -6.53 -25.51 25.97
CA LEU A 272 -6.72 -24.72 27.18
C LEU A 272 -8.02 -25.05 27.93
N GLY A 273 -9.07 -25.42 27.17
CA GLY A 273 -10.43 -25.43 27.68
C GLY A 273 -11.00 -24.01 27.82
N GLU A 274 -12.32 -23.91 28.00
CA GLU A 274 -13.08 -22.64 27.93
C GLU A 274 -12.56 -21.59 28.93
N ASP A 275 -12.37 -21.95 30.19
CA ASP A 275 -12.00 -21.00 31.23
C ASP A 275 -10.62 -20.36 31.00
N GLU A 276 -9.62 -21.16 30.64
CA GLU A 276 -8.28 -20.64 30.34
C GLU A 276 -8.24 -19.90 29.02
N PHE A 277 -9.05 -20.33 28.06
CA PHE A 277 -9.20 -19.63 26.79
C PHE A 277 -9.80 -18.22 26.98
N ILE A 278 -10.81 -18.06 27.86
CA ILE A 278 -11.35 -16.75 28.23
C ILE A 278 -10.27 -15.86 28.85
N LYS A 279 -9.41 -16.41 29.71
CA LYS A 279 -8.28 -15.65 30.27
C LYS A 279 -7.30 -15.19 29.20
N MET A 280 -7.02 -16.05 28.23
CA MET A 280 -6.19 -15.70 27.07
C MET A 280 -6.85 -14.57 26.27
N MET A 281 -8.17 -14.62 26.03
CA MET A 281 -8.89 -13.55 25.31
C MET A 281 -8.84 -12.22 26.07
N ARG A 282 -8.91 -12.23 27.39
CA ARG A 282 -8.72 -11.03 28.22
C ARG A 282 -7.30 -10.48 28.14
N PHE A 283 -6.30 -11.36 28.03
CA PHE A 283 -4.91 -10.92 27.81
C PHE A 283 -4.75 -10.30 26.41
N VAL A 284 -5.37 -10.87 25.37
CA VAL A 284 -5.40 -10.30 24.02
C VAL A 284 -6.09 -8.92 24.01
N ASP A 285 -7.21 -8.80 24.72
CA ASP A 285 -7.93 -7.54 24.90
C ASP A 285 -7.05 -6.46 25.54
N TRP A 286 -6.38 -6.78 26.62
CA TRP A 286 -5.46 -5.86 27.27
C TRP A 286 -4.29 -5.49 26.36
N LEU A 287 -3.63 -6.48 25.75
CA LEU A 287 -2.41 -6.26 24.97
C LEU A 287 -2.63 -5.41 23.71
N TRP A 288 -3.77 -5.58 23.04
CA TRP A 288 -4.02 -5.00 21.73
C TRP A 288 -5.01 -3.83 21.72
N TYR A 289 -5.77 -3.64 22.78
CA TYR A 289 -6.85 -2.65 22.82
C TYR A 289 -6.83 -1.76 24.06
N SER A 290 -5.93 -1.98 25.03
CA SER A 290 -5.76 -1.03 26.13
C SER A 290 -4.59 -0.07 25.84
N ASP A 291 -4.67 1.14 26.40
CA ASP A 291 -3.59 2.14 26.30
C ASP A 291 -2.28 1.61 26.88
N GLU A 292 -2.34 0.89 27.98
CA GLU A 292 -1.16 0.29 28.63
C GLU A 292 -0.51 -0.77 27.73
N GLY A 293 -1.31 -1.70 27.17
CA GLY A 293 -0.83 -2.75 26.28
C GLY A 293 -0.26 -2.18 24.98
N LEU A 294 -0.93 -1.20 24.39
CA LEU A 294 -0.45 -0.52 23.20
C LEU A 294 0.84 0.26 23.45
N THR A 295 0.94 0.96 24.59
CA THR A 295 2.16 1.67 24.98
C THR A 295 3.31 0.69 25.16
N LEU A 296 3.08 -0.41 25.88
CA LEU A 296 4.09 -1.45 26.11
C LEU A 296 4.57 -2.09 24.80
N THR A 297 3.65 -2.44 23.91
CA THR A 297 4.00 -3.11 22.64
C THR A 297 4.69 -2.17 21.65
N LYS A 298 4.35 -0.89 21.65
CA LYS A 298 4.88 0.11 20.72
C LYS A 298 6.20 0.74 21.20
N TRP A 299 6.28 1.05 22.49
CA TRP A 299 7.39 1.84 23.05
C TRP A 299 8.23 1.05 24.04
N GLY A 300 7.67 0.00 24.65
CA GLY A 300 8.31 -0.78 25.69
C GLY A 300 8.03 -0.20 27.08
N LYS A 301 9.06 -0.12 27.94
CA LYS A 301 8.94 0.29 29.34
C LYS A 301 9.55 1.67 29.55
N GLU A 302 8.79 2.58 30.15
CA GLU A 302 9.23 3.92 30.46
C GLU A 302 10.48 3.90 31.37
N GLY A 303 11.46 4.73 31.06
CA GLY A 303 12.74 4.80 31.75
C GLY A 303 13.75 3.72 31.33
N GLU A 304 13.33 2.71 30.54
CA GLU A 304 14.22 1.66 30.01
C GLU A 304 14.37 1.75 28.48
N THR A 305 13.25 1.87 27.75
CA THR A 305 13.23 1.87 26.29
C THR A 305 12.78 3.20 25.69
N TYR A 306 12.05 4.01 26.45
CA TYR A 306 11.65 5.36 26.09
C TYR A 306 11.54 6.28 27.31
N THR A 307 11.45 7.58 27.09
CA THR A 307 11.16 8.60 28.09
C THR A 307 10.06 9.51 27.58
N VAL A 308 9.23 10.01 28.48
CA VAL A 308 8.20 11.02 28.17
C VAL A 308 8.73 12.39 28.54
N THR A 309 8.76 13.34 27.59
CA THR A 309 9.10 14.73 27.82
C THR A 309 7.95 15.59 27.29
N ASP A 310 7.33 16.37 28.19
CA ASP A 310 6.19 17.25 27.86
C ASP A 310 5.04 16.53 27.13
N GLY A 311 4.75 15.27 27.53
CA GLY A 311 3.71 14.44 26.93
C GLY A 311 4.07 13.80 25.58
N THR A 312 5.33 13.93 25.14
CA THR A 312 5.84 13.32 23.90
C THR A 312 6.72 12.10 24.24
N TYR A 313 6.48 10.98 23.53
CA TYR A 313 7.19 9.71 23.66
C TYR A 313 8.50 9.72 22.88
#